data_dd4853e9b49c0e7e7ab213f74607adda
#
_entry.id   dd4853e9b49c0e7e7ab213f74607adda
#
_cell.length_a   1.000
_cell.length_b   1.000
_cell.length_c   1.000
_cell.angle_alpha   90.00
_cell.angle_beta   90.00
_cell.angle_gamma   90.00
#
_symmetry.space_group_name_H-M   'P 1'
#
loop_
_entity.id
_entity.type
_entity.pdbx_description
1 polymer ?
#
loop_
_entity_poly.entity_id
_entity_poly.type
_entity_poly.pdbx_seq_one_letter_code
_entity_poly.pdbx_strand_id
1 'polypeptide(L)'
;KILVNNDGTLGDSNDLKALSIEHKIGIHACPTCVMSYGEESGAIGYLVGDENRGIPCMFTMMNNARLTVGLQGVSVSERAYQQALSFCNERVQGVAPGFKEPGPIIRHPDVQRMLANMKSITQASRALTYAACAEVDYSLSSLPLENLQVHERRLGLLTPIVKGWCTETAQEVASVSLQCHGGMGYIEETGIAQILRDARILPIYEGTNGIQAMDLVGRKIIADSGLGANELIADMFEFSKDSMLAEIISDSQLNRFTSAIKDFEKTVSTILSHADNKLLIGKLAFDTLMMAGTITASWQMLLSLEKASSALNNNSLSSEFFNEKSETVSHFMDFILPRYLSNFETITAVTS
;
A
#
# COMPACT_ATOMS: atom_id res chain seq x y z
N LYS A 1 32.70 10.08 7.94
CA LYS A 1 32.49 8.68 8.34
C LYS A 1 33.80 8.14 8.87
N ILE A 2 33.77 7.40 9.98
CA ILE A 2 34.96 6.91 10.67
C ILE A 2 35.18 5.45 10.28
N LEU A 3 36.41 5.07 10.01
CA LEU A 3 36.81 3.68 9.82
C LEU A 3 36.78 2.96 11.16
N VAL A 4 36.47 1.67 11.14
CA VAL A 4 36.45 0.84 12.34
C VAL A 4 37.60 -0.13 12.30
N ASN A 5 38.38 -0.17 13.38
CA ASN A 5 39.51 -1.06 13.55
C ASN A 5 39.03 -2.53 13.74
N ASN A 6 39.95 -3.48 13.56
CA ASN A 6 39.61 -4.91 13.69
C ASN A 6 39.12 -5.33 15.11
N ASP A 7 39.43 -4.56 16.12
CA ASP A 7 39.00 -4.74 17.52
C ASP A 7 37.66 -4.02 17.81
N GLY A 8 37.01 -3.39 16.81
CA GLY A 8 35.78 -2.65 16.95
C GLY A 8 35.92 -1.21 17.45
N THR A 9 37.13 -0.75 17.73
CA THR A 9 37.37 0.65 18.13
C THR A 9 37.30 1.60 16.92
N LEU A 10 37.05 2.89 17.20
CA LEU A 10 37.03 3.93 16.18
C LEU A 10 38.45 4.23 15.70
N GLY A 11 38.66 4.19 14.40
CA GLY A 11 39.89 4.53 13.72
C GLY A 11 39.88 5.95 13.15
N ASP A 12 40.60 6.15 12.06
CA ASP A 12 40.69 7.44 11.37
C ASP A 12 39.41 7.81 10.62
N SER A 13 39.26 9.11 10.36
CA SER A 13 38.21 9.61 9.48
C SER A 13 38.44 9.15 8.05
N ASN A 14 37.40 8.59 7.41
CA ASN A 14 37.45 8.29 5.99
C ASN A 14 37.25 9.57 5.17
N ASP A 15 37.94 9.66 4.03
CA ASP A 15 37.86 10.80 3.13
C ASP A 15 36.51 10.80 2.37
N LEU A 16 35.48 11.22 3.10
CA LEU A 16 34.15 11.47 2.52
C LEU A 16 33.43 12.56 3.32
N LYS A 17 32.72 13.43 2.62
CA LYS A 17 31.96 14.52 3.23
C LYS A 17 30.67 14.80 2.48
N ALA A 18 29.66 15.32 3.20
CA ALA A 18 28.44 15.89 2.59
C ALA A 18 28.80 17.32 2.11
N LEU A 19 28.64 17.57 0.82
CA LEU A 19 28.89 18.88 0.21
C LEU A 19 27.68 19.81 0.39
N SER A 20 26.49 19.26 0.29
CA SER A 20 25.22 19.99 0.45
C SER A 20 24.12 19.09 0.98
N ILE A 21 23.10 19.73 1.52
CA ILE A 21 21.83 19.09 1.92
C ILE A 21 20.72 19.65 1.04
N GLU A 22 19.94 18.77 0.44
CA GLU A 22 18.85 19.16 -0.44
C GLU A 22 17.67 19.80 0.32
N HIS A 23 17.13 20.90 -0.24
CA HIS A 23 15.88 21.50 0.20
C HIS A 23 14.70 20.72 -0.39
N LYS A 24 14.01 19.95 0.44
CA LYS A 24 12.92 19.07 0.00
C LYS A 24 11.56 19.63 0.36
N ILE A 25 10.51 19.12 -0.30
CA ILE A 25 9.11 19.46 -0.05
C ILE A 25 8.58 18.93 1.30
N GLY A 26 9.17 17.81 1.80
CA GLY A 26 8.80 17.15 3.05
C GLY A 26 9.93 16.30 3.61
N ILE A 27 9.65 15.55 4.68
CA ILE A 27 10.60 14.70 5.43
C ILE A 27 11.94 15.42 5.69
N HIS A 28 11.86 16.65 6.17
CA HIS A 28 13.03 17.53 6.34
C HIS A 28 14.06 16.98 7.34
N ALA A 29 13.61 16.21 8.33
CA ALA A 29 14.49 15.60 9.33
C ALA A 29 15.32 14.41 8.79
N CYS A 30 15.05 13.94 7.56
CA CYS A 30 15.84 12.92 6.87
C CYS A 30 16.66 13.60 5.77
N PRO A 31 17.94 13.99 6.00
CA PRO A 31 18.71 14.75 5.03
C PRO A 31 19.04 13.93 3.79
N THR A 32 18.87 14.54 2.62
CA THR A 32 19.39 14.04 1.34
C THR A 32 20.60 14.88 0.98
N CYS A 33 21.75 14.24 0.80
CA CYS A 33 23.02 14.93 0.66
C CYS A 33 23.68 14.63 -0.70
N VAL A 34 24.40 15.61 -1.23
CA VAL A 34 25.41 15.39 -2.24
C VAL A 34 26.70 14.97 -1.50
N MET A 35 27.16 13.76 -1.80
CA MET A 35 28.34 13.19 -1.13
C MET A 35 29.57 13.26 -2.03
N SER A 36 30.70 13.65 -1.45
CA SER A 36 32.01 13.57 -2.09
C SER A 36 32.84 12.48 -1.44
N TYR A 37 33.62 11.78 -2.25
CA TYR A 37 34.47 10.66 -1.85
C TYR A 37 35.87 10.86 -2.42
N GLY A 38 36.92 10.84 -1.57
CA GLY A 38 38.30 10.77 -1.99
C GLY A 38 38.88 12.05 -2.55
N GLU A 39 38.48 13.23 -2.07
CA GLU A 39 38.98 14.51 -2.53
C GLU A 39 40.41 14.84 -2.02
N GLU A 40 40.81 14.30 -0.88
CA GLU A 40 42.06 14.67 -0.21
C GLU A 40 43.08 13.52 -0.23
N SER A 41 42.72 12.36 0.31
CA SER A 41 43.64 11.23 0.47
C SER A 41 43.14 9.93 -0.19
N GLY A 42 41.93 9.94 -0.75
CA GLY A 42 41.27 8.77 -1.28
C GLY A 42 40.36 8.12 -0.23
N ALA A 43 39.10 7.79 -0.65
CA ALA A 43 38.15 7.11 0.21
C ALA A 43 38.38 5.59 0.21
N ILE A 44 38.38 4.99 1.40
CA ILE A 44 38.44 3.54 1.57
C ILE A 44 37.01 2.97 1.45
N GLY A 45 36.86 2.01 0.56
CA GLY A 45 35.61 1.25 0.37
C GLY A 45 35.86 -0.25 0.47
N TYR A 46 34.85 -1.01 0.89
CA TYR A 46 34.90 -2.47 0.97
C TYR A 46 33.92 -3.07 -0.04
N LEU A 47 34.37 -4.06 -0.79
CA LEU A 47 33.51 -4.79 -1.73
C LEU A 47 32.45 -5.59 -0.96
N VAL A 48 31.20 -5.45 -1.36
CA VAL A 48 30.08 -6.27 -0.86
C VAL A 48 29.62 -7.23 -1.94
N GLY A 49 29.80 -8.52 -1.71
CA GLY A 49 29.54 -9.58 -2.71
C GLY A 49 30.66 -9.67 -3.75
N ASP A 50 30.32 -10.20 -4.92
CA ASP A 50 31.28 -10.39 -6.02
C ASP A 50 31.38 -9.13 -6.89
N GLU A 51 32.54 -8.97 -7.57
CA GLU A 51 32.72 -7.91 -8.56
C GLU A 51 31.64 -7.96 -9.65
N ASN A 52 31.18 -6.79 -10.06
CA ASN A 52 30.11 -6.62 -11.07
C ASN A 52 28.72 -7.18 -10.67
N ARG A 53 28.51 -7.54 -9.38
CA ARG A 53 27.25 -8.06 -8.83
C ARG A 53 26.53 -7.10 -7.87
N GLY A 54 26.94 -5.84 -7.82
CA GLY A 54 26.39 -4.85 -6.89
C GLY A 54 24.86 -4.62 -7.04
N ILE A 55 24.34 -4.60 -8.27
CA ILE A 55 22.90 -4.43 -8.53
C ILE A 55 22.07 -5.61 -7.99
N PRO A 56 22.40 -6.88 -8.24
CA PRO A 56 21.70 -8.01 -7.61
C PRO A 56 21.76 -7.96 -6.07
N CYS A 57 22.91 -7.65 -5.48
CA CYS A 57 23.05 -7.49 -4.04
C CYS A 57 22.15 -6.36 -3.48
N MET A 58 22.08 -5.24 -4.19
CA MET A 58 21.18 -4.14 -3.85
C MET A 58 19.69 -4.56 -3.87
N PHE A 59 19.26 -5.36 -4.85
CA PHE A 59 17.88 -5.80 -4.95
C PHE A 59 17.43 -6.66 -3.77
N THR A 60 18.31 -7.37 -3.10
CA THR A 60 18.00 -8.12 -1.86
C THR A 60 17.50 -7.16 -0.77
N MET A 61 18.15 -6.02 -0.60
CA MET A 61 17.73 -4.96 0.32
C MET A 61 16.49 -4.22 -0.18
N MET A 62 16.43 -3.90 -1.48
CA MET A 62 15.35 -3.12 -2.10
C MET A 62 13.98 -3.78 -1.97
N ASN A 63 13.87 -5.10 -2.09
CA ASN A 63 12.58 -5.79 -1.94
C ASN A 63 12.02 -5.63 -0.53
N ASN A 64 12.87 -5.71 0.50
CA ASN A 64 12.47 -5.44 1.87
C ASN A 64 12.11 -3.96 2.08
N ALA A 65 12.91 -3.04 1.53
CA ALA A 65 12.64 -1.60 1.58
C ALA A 65 11.28 -1.24 0.94
N ARG A 66 10.88 -1.89 -0.15
CA ARG A 66 9.59 -1.66 -0.82
C ARG A 66 8.39 -2.01 0.07
N LEU A 67 8.44 -3.12 0.82
CA LEU A 67 7.40 -3.45 1.81
C LEU A 67 7.35 -2.42 2.93
N THR A 68 8.53 -1.98 3.42
CA THR A 68 8.63 -0.92 4.43
C THR A 68 8.03 0.40 3.93
N VAL A 69 8.20 0.75 2.65
CA VAL A 69 7.57 1.94 2.06
C VAL A 69 6.06 1.78 1.96
N GLY A 70 5.55 0.60 1.66
CA GLY A 70 4.12 0.30 1.78
C GLY A 70 3.60 0.55 3.20
N LEU A 71 4.35 0.10 4.22
CA LEU A 71 4.02 0.35 5.63
C LEU A 71 4.10 1.85 6.00
N GLN A 72 5.01 2.61 5.40
CA GLN A 72 5.01 4.08 5.55
C GLN A 72 3.72 4.70 5.02
N GLY A 73 3.19 4.20 3.89
CA GLY A 73 1.88 4.59 3.38
C GLY A 73 0.76 4.36 4.41
N VAL A 74 0.76 3.19 5.07
CA VAL A 74 -0.17 2.88 6.18
C VAL A 74 0.00 3.87 7.33
N SER A 75 1.23 4.13 7.76
CA SER A 75 1.53 4.98 8.93
C SER A 75 1.11 6.42 8.70
N VAL A 76 1.39 6.96 7.51
CA VAL A 76 0.97 8.32 7.13
C VAL A 76 -0.54 8.41 7.03
N SER A 77 -1.21 7.42 6.44
CA SER A 77 -2.67 7.36 6.34
C SER A 77 -3.32 7.32 7.72
N GLU A 78 -2.81 6.48 8.62
CA GLU A 78 -3.30 6.39 9.99
C GLU A 78 -3.15 7.72 10.73
N ARG A 79 -1.99 8.35 10.64
CA ARG A 79 -1.75 9.65 11.27
C ARG A 79 -2.70 10.72 10.73
N ALA A 80 -2.88 10.78 9.41
CA ALA A 80 -3.79 11.70 8.74
C ALA A 80 -5.24 11.49 9.19
N TYR A 81 -5.69 10.24 9.24
CA TYR A 81 -7.03 9.88 9.67
C TYR A 81 -7.30 10.27 11.13
N GLN A 82 -6.40 9.91 12.05
CA GLN A 82 -6.57 10.22 13.48
C GLN A 82 -6.66 11.73 13.72
N GLN A 83 -5.81 12.51 13.07
CA GLN A 83 -5.82 13.97 13.21
C GLN A 83 -7.10 14.58 12.64
N ALA A 84 -7.55 14.12 11.47
CA ALA A 84 -8.83 14.55 10.89
C ALA A 84 -10.02 14.19 11.77
N LEU A 85 -10.04 12.96 12.32
CA LEU A 85 -11.11 12.50 13.20
C LEU A 85 -11.22 13.36 14.47
N SER A 86 -10.08 13.67 15.12
CA SER A 86 -10.04 14.56 16.29
C SER A 86 -10.60 15.93 15.94
N PHE A 87 -10.09 16.55 14.89
CA PHE A 87 -10.54 17.86 14.43
C PHE A 87 -12.04 17.88 14.11
N CYS A 88 -12.55 16.88 13.40
CA CYS A 88 -13.97 16.80 13.03
C CYS A 88 -14.91 16.63 14.24
N ASN A 89 -14.43 15.99 15.31
CA ASN A 89 -15.18 15.88 16.56
C ASN A 89 -15.20 17.16 17.39
N GLU A 90 -14.19 18.00 17.28
CA GLU A 90 -14.04 19.22 18.07
C GLU A 90 -14.60 20.47 17.35
N ARG A 91 -14.40 20.57 16.04
CA ARG A 91 -14.78 21.74 15.25
C ARG A 91 -16.28 21.84 15.11
N VAL A 92 -16.86 22.90 15.64
CA VAL A 92 -18.29 23.24 15.50
C VAL A 92 -18.46 24.21 14.34
N GLN A 93 -19.30 23.86 13.35
CA GLN A 93 -19.69 24.75 12.26
C GLN A 93 -20.96 24.28 11.56
N GLY A 94 -21.90 25.23 11.41
CA GLY A 94 -23.15 24.99 10.69
C GLY A 94 -24.09 24.01 11.38
N VAL A 95 -25.25 23.83 10.78
CA VAL A 95 -26.28 22.88 11.24
C VAL A 95 -26.32 21.72 10.25
N ALA A 96 -25.97 20.53 10.71
CA ALA A 96 -26.00 19.34 9.87
C ALA A 96 -27.45 18.88 9.60
N PRO A 97 -27.73 18.20 8.47
CA PRO A 97 -29.04 17.61 8.20
C PRO A 97 -29.53 16.73 9.36
N GLY A 98 -30.78 16.92 9.79
CA GLY A 98 -31.38 16.19 10.91
C GLY A 98 -31.12 16.81 12.29
N PHE A 99 -30.31 17.87 12.41
CA PHE A 99 -30.04 18.59 13.65
C PHE A 99 -30.75 19.97 13.66
N LYS A 100 -31.00 20.51 14.83
CA LYS A 100 -31.63 21.83 14.99
C LYS A 100 -30.64 22.95 15.31
N GLU A 101 -29.46 22.58 15.81
CA GLU A 101 -28.42 23.50 16.27
C GLU A 101 -27.06 23.16 15.65
N PRO A 102 -26.15 24.16 15.58
CA PRO A 102 -24.78 23.91 15.20
C PRO A 102 -24.10 22.84 16.07
N GLY A 103 -23.23 22.07 15.50
CA GLY A 103 -22.51 21.01 16.21
C GLY A 103 -21.20 20.65 15.55
N PRO A 104 -20.48 19.64 16.07
CA PRO A 104 -19.26 19.15 15.48
C PRO A 104 -19.46 18.78 14.00
N ILE A 105 -18.47 19.12 13.17
CA ILE A 105 -18.57 18.92 11.72
C ILE A 105 -18.67 17.45 11.31
N ILE A 106 -18.29 16.51 12.19
CA ILE A 106 -18.51 15.08 11.97
C ILE A 106 -20.00 14.72 11.75
N ARG A 107 -20.94 15.58 12.14
CA ARG A 107 -22.36 15.39 11.89
C ARG A 107 -22.77 15.60 10.43
N HIS A 108 -21.92 16.25 9.61
CA HIS A 108 -22.20 16.47 8.19
C HIS A 108 -21.93 15.22 7.38
N PRO A 109 -22.88 14.77 6.51
CA PRO A 109 -22.75 13.53 5.73
C PRO A 109 -21.48 13.46 4.88
N ASP A 110 -21.03 14.57 4.29
CA ASP A 110 -19.82 14.58 3.48
C ASP A 110 -18.55 14.41 4.32
N VAL A 111 -18.52 14.98 5.54
CA VAL A 111 -17.41 14.75 6.49
C VAL A 111 -17.38 13.27 6.90
N GLN A 112 -18.54 12.67 7.18
CA GLN A 112 -18.64 11.23 7.48
C GLN A 112 -18.14 10.37 6.34
N ARG A 113 -18.50 10.68 5.08
CA ARG A 113 -18.01 10.00 3.88
C ARG A 113 -16.47 10.11 3.78
N MET A 114 -15.91 11.30 3.98
CA MET A 114 -14.46 11.50 3.94
C MET A 114 -13.74 10.67 5.01
N LEU A 115 -14.22 10.70 6.25
CA LEU A 115 -13.66 9.92 7.37
C LEU A 115 -13.78 8.41 7.13
N ALA A 116 -14.93 7.94 6.61
CA ALA A 116 -15.13 6.53 6.29
C ALA A 116 -14.21 6.04 5.16
N ASN A 117 -14.02 6.86 4.10
CA ASN A 117 -13.04 6.57 3.04
C ASN A 117 -11.62 6.44 3.61
N MET A 118 -11.17 7.43 4.40
CA MET A 118 -9.84 7.40 5.00
C MET A 118 -9.65 6.19 5.90
N LYS A 119 -10.61 5.87 6.77
CA LYS A 119 -10.58 4.73 7.69
C LYS A 119 -10.48 3.41 6.92
N SER A 120 -11.37 3.20 5.95
CA SER A 120 -11.45 1.95 5.20
C SER A 120 -10.20 1.72 4.34
N ILE A 121 -9.69 2.74 3.66
CA ILE A 121 -8.44 2.67 2.89
C ILE A 121 -7.25 2.37 3.80
N THR A 122 -7.15 3.04 4.95
CA THR A 122 -6.05 2.83 5.91
C THR A 122 -6.06 1.41 6.47
N GLN A 123 -7.23 0.89 6.85
CA GLN A 123 -7.35 -0.49 7.33
C GLN A 123 -7.04 -1.51 6.24
N ALA A 124 -7.50 -1.29 5.02
CA ALA A 124 -7.22 -2.15 3.87
C ALA A 124 -5.72 -2.19 3.53
N SER A 125 -5.06 -1.02 3.51
CA SER A 125 -3.62 -0.89 3.32
C SER A 125 -2.83 -1.64 4.39
N ARG A 126 -3.26 -1.56 5.65
CA ARG A 126 -2.64 -2.28 6.77
C ARG A 126 -2.80 -3.79 6.61
N ALA A 127 -4.01 -4.27 6.32
CA ALA A 127 -4.27 -5.69 6.14
C ALA A 127 -3.47 -6.27 4.97
N LEU A 128 -3.42 -5.58 3.83
CA LEU A 128 -2.64 -5.96 2.66
C LEU A 128 -1.14 -5.99 2.95
N THR A 129 -0.61 -4.96 3.64
CA THR A 129 0.81 -4.89 3.99
C THR A 129 1.20 -6.01 4.96
N TYR A 130 0.38 -6.29 5.97
CA TYR A 130 0.67 -7.36 6.93
C TYR A 130 0.56 -8.75 6.31
N ALA A 131 -0.38 -8.96 5.37
CA ALA A 131 -0.42 -10.19 4.59
C ALA A 131 0.88 -10.42 3.80
N ALA A 132 1.40 -9.37 3.15
CA ALA A 132 2.68 -9.48 2.45
C ALA A 132 3.89 -9.68 3.39
N CYS A 133 3.87 -9.09 4.59
CA CYS A 133 4.89 -9.34 5.61
C CYS A 133 4.84 -10.79 6.13
N ALA A 134 3.65 -11.38 6.28
CA ALA A 134 3.51 -12.79 6.65
C ALA A 134 4.13 -13.72 5.58
N GLU A 135 4.03 -13.37 4.30
CA GLU A 135 4.69 -14.13 3.22
C GLU A 135 6.22 -14.09 3.36
N VAL A 136 6.80 -13.00 3.90
CA VAL A 136 8.25 -12.97 4.24
C VAL A 136 8.57 -14.02 5.29
N ASP A 137 7.79 -14.07 6.38
CA ASP A 137 8.00 -15.03 7.47
C ASP A 137 7.85 -16.47 6.98
N TYR A 138 6.83 -16.76 6.17
CA TYR A 138 6.65 -18.08 5.56
C TYR A 138 7.80 -18.45 4.62
N SER A 139 8.28 -17.53 3.78
CA SER A 139 9.38 -17.77 2.84
C SER A 139 10.72 -18.08 3.53
N LEU A 140 10.88 -17.64 4.79
CA LEU A 140 12.06 -17.89 5.63
C LEU A 140 11.88 -19.08 6.61
N SER A 141 10.72 -19.71 6.61
CA SER A 141 10.39 -20.81 7.51
C SER A 141 10.99 -22.15 7.05
N SER A 142 10.85 -23.18 7.89
CA SER A 142 11.29 -24.55 7.58
C SER A 142 10.23 -25.40 6.86
N LEU A 143 9.40 -24.79 6.02
CA LEU A 143 8.40 -25.48 5.22
C LEU A 143 9.05 -26.34 4.11
N PRO A 144 8.33 -27.36 3.56
CA PRO A 144 8.75 -28.06 2.37
C PRO A 144 9.01 -27.11 1.19
N LEU A 145 9.99 -27.44 0.34
CA LEU A 145 10.43 -26.57 -0.76
C LEU A 145 9.28 -26.12 -1.68
N GLU A 146 8.36 -27.02 -2.00
CA GLU A 146 7.19 -26.72 -2.83
C GLU A 146 6.31 -25.61 -2.22
N ASN A 147 6.12 -25.64 -0.89
CA ASN A 147 5.36 -24.61 -0.17
C ASN A 147 6.14 -23.29 -0.11
N LEU A 148 7.46 -23.33 0.12
CA LEU A 148 8.31 -22.15 0.09
C LEU A 148 8.22 -21.43 -1.25
N GLN A 149 8.23 -22.14 -2.37
CA GLN A 149 8.10 -21.55 -3.70
C GLN A 149 6.76 -20.83 -3.91
N VAL A 150 5.66 -21.33 -3.35
CA VAL A 150 4.36 -20.64 -3.38
C VAL A 150 4.44 -19.32 -2.64
N HIS A 151 5.00 -19.34 -1.41
CA HIS A 151 5.14 -18.12 -0.60
C HIS A 151 6.10 -17.10 -1.26
N GLU A 152 7.20 -17.54 -1.84
CA GLU A 152 8.13 -16.68 -2.58
C GLU A 152 7.46 -16.00 -3.80
N ARG A 153 6.66 -16.76 -4.58
CA ARG A 153 5.89 -16.18 -5.70
C ARG A 153 4.85 -15.18 -5.21
N ARG A 154 4.12 -15.53 -4.15
CA ARG A 154 3.12 -14.67 -3.52
C ARG A 154 3.74 -13.37 -3.01
N LEU A 155 4.85 -13.47 -2.26
CA LEU A 155 5.63 -12.31 -1.80
C LEU A 155 6.09 -11.45 -2.97
N GLY A 156 6.64 -12.11 -4.02
CA GLY A 156 7.09 -11.43 -5.22
C GLY A 156 5.99 -10.62 -5.89
N LEU A 157 4.76 -11.17 -5.97
CA LEU A 157 3.59 -10.51 -6.54
C LEU A 157 3.07 -9.37 -5.64
N LEU A 158 2.97 -9.61 -4.33
CA LEU A 158 2.43 -8.64 -3.39
C LEU A 158 3.34 -7.44 -3.16
N THR A 159 4.65 -7.59 -3.23
CA THR A 159 5.61 -6.50 -2.98
C THR A 159 5.36 -5.24 -3.82
N PRO A 160 5.29 -5.29 -5.17
CA PRO A 160 4.96 -4.12 -5.98
C PRO A 160 3.53 -3.62 -5.75
N ILE A 161 2.57 -4.51 -5.48
CA ILE A 161 1.18 -4.14 -5.18
C ILE A 161 1.12 -3.33 -3.88
N VAL A 162 1.74 -3.82 -2.80
CA VAL A 162 1.79 -3.12 -1.51
C VAL A 162 2.45 -1.77 -1.64
N LYS A 163 3.67 -1.73 -2.23
CA LYS A 163 4.38 -0.46 -2.39
C LYS A 163 3.59 0.53 -3.25
N GLY A 164 3.06 0.09 -4.38
CA GLY A 164 2.35 0.95 -5.32
C GLY A 164 1.01 1.42 -4.77
N TRP A 165 0.12 0.51 -4.46
CA TRP A 165 -1.25 0.84 -4.05
C TRP A 165 -1.30 1.57 -2.70
N CYS A 166 -0.58 1.10 -1.67
CA CYS A 166 -0.62 1.74 -0.36
C CYS A 166 -0.05 3.16 -0.38
N THR A 167 0.93 3.44 -1.24
CA THR A 167 1.51 4.79 -1.33
C THR A 167 0.67 5.74 -2.18
N GLU A 168 0.00 5.28 -3.24
CA GLU A 168 -0.97 6.10 -3.99
C GLU A 168 -2.19 6.44 -3.13
N THR A 169 -2.76 5.46 -2.45
CA THR A 169 -3.91 5.69 -1.58
C THR A 169 -3.57 6.57 -0.37
N ALA A 170 -2.32 6.53 0.12
CA ALA A 170 -1.86 7.43 1.17
C ALA A 170 -1.87 8.91 0.73
N GLN A 171 -1.63 9.21 -0.57
CA GLN A 171 -1.79 10.57 -1.10
C GLN A 171 -3.24 11.04 -1.00
N GLU A 172 -4.19 10.18 -1.36
CA GLU A 172 -5.62 10.47 -1.24
C GLU A 172 -5.99 10.74 0.23
N VAL A 173 -5.60 9.84 1.14
CA VAL A 173 -5.91 9.97 2.57
C VAL A 173 -5.32 11.25 3.16
N ALA A 174 -4.07 11.58 2.86
CA ALA A 174 -3.43 12.80 3.33
C ALA A 174 -4.13 14.07 2.77
N SER A 175 -4.52 14.06 1.50
CA SER A 175 -5.24 15.17 0.86
C SER A 175 -6.65 15.35 1.45
N VAL A 176 -7.39 14.25 1.64
CA VAL A 176 -8.73 14.28 2.23
C VAL A 176 -8.68 14.71 3.70
N SER A 177 -7.65 14.31 4.44
CA SER A 177 -7.45 14.78 5.82
C SER A 177 -7.30 16.31 5.89
N LEU A 178 -6.51 16.89 4.98
CA LEU A 178 -6.39 18.36 4.87
C LEU A 178 -7.74 19.00 4.54
N GLN A 179 -8.51 18.38 3.63
CA GLN A 179 -9.87 18.85 3.28
C GLN A 179 -10.80 18.85 4.48
N CYS A 180 -10.74 17.86 5.36
CA CYS A 180 -11.53 17.80 6.60
C CYS A 180 -11.26 18.99 7.54
N HIS A 181 -10.05 19.54 7.52
CA HIS A 181 -9.70 20.73 8.31
C HIS A 181 -10.19 22.04 7.70
N GLY A 182 -10.72 22.03 6.46
CA GLY A 182 -11.14 23.23 5.74
C GLY A 182 -10.01 24.25 5.63
N GLY A 183 -10.30 25.53 5.79
CA GLY A 183 -9.28 26.60 5.71
C GLY A 183 -8.14 26.44 6.72
N MET A 184 -8.38 25.83 7.87
CA MET A 184 -7.35 25.53 8.86
C MET A 184 -6.34 24.50 8.35
N GLY A 185 -6.74 23.58 7.46
CA GLY A 185 -5.82 22.63 6.84
C GLY A 185 -4.77 23.27 5.94
N TYR A 186 -5.02 24.47 5.44
CA TYR A 186 -4.09 25.25 4.61
C TYR A 186 -3.11 26.11 5.43
N ILE A 187 -3.21 26.05 6.76
CA ILE A 187 -2.35 26.78 7.71
C ILE A 187 -1.28 25.83 8.24
N GLU A 188 0.00 26.22 8.11
CA GLU A 188 1.16 25.38 8.48
C GLU A 188 1.14 24.93 9.95
N GLU A 189 0.72 25.81 10.85
CA GLU A 189 0.70 25.59 12.30
C GLU A 189 -0.26 24.48 12.74
N THR A 190 -1.22 24.08 11.90
CA THR A 190 -2.08 22.92 12.18
C THR A 190 -1.35 21.58 12.06
N GLY A 191 -0.21 21.55 11.34
CA GLY A 191 0.62 20.36 11.12
C GLY A 191 0.07 19.40 10.08
N ILE A 192 -1.18 19.53 9.62
CA ILE A 192 -1.76 18.60 8.63
C ILE A 192 -1.14 18.77 7.25
N ALA A 193 -0.73 20.00 6.88
CA ALA A 193 -0.04 20.29 5.63
C ALA A 193 1.30 19.54 5.53
N GLN A 194 2.00 19.37 6.64
CA GLN A 194 3.24 18.55 6.69
C GLN A 194 2.96 17.10 6.31
N ILE A 195 1.87 16.50 6.80
CA ILE A 195 1.52 15.10 6.47
C ILE A 195 1.34 14.93 4.96
N LEU A 196 0.67 15.87 4.29
CA LEU A 196 0.50 15.85 2.84
C LEU A 196 1.85 15.95 2.11
N ARG A 197 2.74 16.86 2.54
CA ARG A 197 4.06 17.00 1.94
C ARG A 197 4.93 15.76 2.17
N ASP A 198 4.94 15.23 3.39
CA ASP A 198 5.73 14.03 3.74
C ASP A 198 5.23 12.78 3.00
N ALA A 199 3.92 12.66 2.79
CA ALA A 199 3.35 11.58 1.99
C ALA A 199 3.86 11.56 0.55
N ARG A 200 4.15 12.74 -0.03
CA ARG A 200 4.38 12.87 -1.48
C ARG A 200 5.60 12.11 -2.00
N ILE A 201 6.60 11.84 -1.16
CA ILE A 201 7.79 11.08 -1.58
C ILE A 201 7.50 9.58 -1.75
N LEU A 202 6.49 9.03 -1.06
CA LEU A 202 6.24 7.59 -1.00
C LEU A 202 6.00 6.94 -2.38
N PRO A 203 5.25 7.55 -3.33
CA PRO A 203 5.12 7.02 -4.69
C PRO A 203 6.39 7.17 -5.55
N ILE A 204 7.39 7.93 -5.11
CA ILE A 204 8.55 8.33 -5.91
C ILE A 204 9.78 7.46 -5.60
N TYR A 205 10.18 7.37 -4.32
CA TYR A 205 11.44 6.71 -3.96
C TYR A 205 11.29 5.18 -3.83
N GLU A 206 12.41 4.47 -3.67
CA GLU A 206 12.50 3.01 -3.67
C GLU A 206 11.90 2.35 -4.94
N GLY A 207 12.07 3.06 -6.05
CA GLY A 207 11.43 2.79 -7.33
C GLY A 207 10.04 3.41 -7.42
N THR A 208 9.85 4.29 -8.40
CA THR A 208 8.54 4.95 -8.62
C THR A 208 7.41 3.93 -8.76
N ASN A 209 6.18 4.35 -8.52
CA ASN A 209 5.05 3.43 -8.69
C ASN A 209 4.87 2.95 -10.14
N GLY A 210 5.33 3.71 -11.13
CA GLY A 210 5.46 3.21 -12.50
C GLY A 210 6.46 2.05 -12.63
N ILE A 211 7.57 2.08 -11.91
CA ILE A 211 8.53 0.95 -11.85
C ILE A 211 7.92 -0.25 -11.11
N GLN A 212 7.12 -0.03 -10.04
CA GLN A 212 6.40 -1.13 -9.38
C GLN A 212 5.37 -1.76 -10.33
N ALA A 213 4.66 -0.95 -11.09
CA ALA A 213 3.70 -1.40 -12.09
C ALA A 213 4.37 -2.26 -13.18
N MET A 214 5.51 -1.81 -13.69
CA MET A 214 6.30 -2.59 -14.66
C MET A 214 6.92 -3.84 -14.06
N ASP A 215 7.30 -3.83 -12.76
CA ASP A 215 7.78 -5.01 -12.06
C ASP A 215 6.65 -6.04 -11.91
N LEU A 216 5.45 -5.61 -11.50
CA LEU A 216 4.27 -6.46 -11.40
C LEU A 216 3.95 -7.12 -12.75
N VAL A 217 3.79 -6.33 -13.79
CA VAL A 217 3.34 -6.86 -15.09
C VAL A 217 4.44 -7.66 -15.79
N GLY A 218 5.66 -7.10 -15.86
CA GLY A 218 6.74 -7.72 -16.62
C GLY A 218 7.40 -8.92 -15.93
N ARG A 219 7.71 -8.77 -14.63
CA ARG A 219 8.49 -9.79 -13.90
C ARG A 219 7.64 -10.77 -13.10
N LYS A 220 6.41 -10.36 -12.67
CA LYS A 220 5.57 -11.15 -11.77
C LYS A 220 4.36 -11.77 -12.48
N ILE A 221 3.99 -11.27 -13.66
CA ILE A 221 2.92 -11.84 -14.47
C ILE A 221 3.50 -12.45 -15.74
N ILE A 222 4.18 -11.68 -16.59
CA ILE A 222 4.66 -12.19 -17.89
C ILE A 222 5.78 -13.22 -17.70
N ALA A 223 6.79 -12.95 -16.88
CA ALA A 223 7.97 -13.79 -16.76
C ALA A 223 7.70 -15.18 -16.14
N ASP A 224 6.66 -15.32 -15.31
CA ASP A 224 6.21 -16.58 -14.73
C ASP A 224 4.98 -17.19 -15.44
N SER A 225 4.62 -16.62 -16.60
CA SER A 225 3.45 -17.04 -17.39
C SER A 225 2.13 -16.95 -16.61
N GLY A 226 2.03 -16.01 -15.67
CA GLY A 226 0.85 -15.75 -14.86
C GLY A 226 0.66 -16.70 -13.67
N LEU A 227 1.61 -17.55 -13.36
CA LEU A 227 1.46 -18.58 -12.32
C LEU A 227 1.11 -17.95 -10.96
N GLY A 228 1.90 -17.02 -10.47
CA GLY A 228 1.66 -16.39 -9.17
C GLY A 228 0.37 -15.58 -9.11
N ALA A 229 -0.01 -14.91 -10.21
CA ALA A 229 -1.29 -14.18 -10.29
C ALA A 229 -2.49 -15.15 -10.29
N ASN A 230 -2.41 -16.27 -11.01
CA ASN A 230 -3.47 -17.28 -11.06
C ASN A 230 -3.61 -18.00 -9.70
N GLU A 231 -2.52 -18.27 -8.98
CA GLU A 231 -2.57 -18.79 -7.61
C GLU A 231 -3.33 -17.82 -6.67
N LEU A 232 -3.04 -16.52 -6.72
CA LEU A 232 -3.74 -15.50 -5.94
C LEU A 232 -5.23 -15.43 -6.30
N ILE A 233 -5.55 -15.45 -7.60
CA ILE A 233 -6.92 -15.45 -8.13
C ILE A 233 -7.69 -16.68 -7.65
N ALA A 234 -7.09 -17.86 -7.69
CA ALA A 234 -7.70 -19.10 -7.24
C ALA A 234 -8.06 -19.05 -5.75
N ASP A 235 -7.15 -18.54 -4.90
CA ASP A 235 -7.40 -18.39 -3.47
C ASP A 235 -8.56 -17.41 -3.19
N MET A 236 -8.62 -16.30 -3.91
CA MET A 236 -9.73 -15.35 -3.79
C MET A 236 -11.07 -15.97 -4.25
N PHE A 237 -11.07 -16.77 -5.32
CA PHE A 237 -12.25 -17.49 -5.76
C PHE A 237 -12.69 -18.56 -4.76
N GLU A 238 -11.76 -19.32 -4.19
CA GLU A 238 -12.09 -20.32 -3.17
C GLU A 238 -12.71 -19.66 -1.94
N PHE A 239 -12.08 -18.58 -1.46
CA PHE A 239 -12.60 -17.78 -0.35
C PHE A 239 -14.01 -17.23 -0.64
N SER A 240 -14.30 -16.81 -1.87
CA SER A 240 -15.61 -16.25 -2.24
C SER A 240 -16.77 -17.27 -2.17
N LYS A 241 -16.46 -18.57 -2.06
CA LYS A 241 -17.45 -19.65 -1.91
C LYS A 241 -17.74 -20.00 -0.44
N ASP A 242 -17.03 -19.39 0.50
CA ASP A 242 -17.22 -19.67 1.92
C ASP A 242 -18.64 -19.24 2.36
N SER A 243 -19.37 -20.18 2.96
CA SER A 243 -20.73 -19.92 3.44
C SER A 243 -20.80 -18.87 4.54
N MET A 244 -19.77 -18.76 5.38
CA MET A 244 -19.69 -17.70 6.40
C MET A 244 -19.66 -16.31 5.78
N LEU A 245 -19.03 -16.16 4.61
CA LEU A 245 -18.96 -14.86 3.94
C LEU A 245 -20.35 -14.36 3.56
N ALA A 246 -21.22 -15.25 3.06
CA ALA A 246 -22.60 -14.93 2.72
C ALA A 246 -23.48 -14.55 3.94
N GLU A 247 -23.06 -14.90 5.15
CA GLU A 247 -23.75 -14.52 6.39
C GLU A 247 -23.36 -13.12 6.90
N ILE A 248 -22.16 -12.65 6.55
CA ILE A 248 -21.57 -11.42 7.12
C ILE A 248 -21.50 -10.24 6.15
N ILE A 249 -21.74 -10.47 4.85
CA ILE A 249 -21.86 -9.41 3.82
C ILE A 249 -23.12 -9.63 2.97
N SER A 250 -23.55 -8.58 2.26
CA SER A 250 -24.69 -8.68 1.35
C SER A 250 -24.35 -9.45 0.06
N ASP A 251 -25.37 -10.06 -0.56
CA ASP A 251 -25.23 -10.69 -1.89
C ASP A 251 -24.66 -9.73 -2.94
N SER A 252 -25.02 -8.45 -2.87
CA SER A 252 -24.51 -7.41 -3.77
C SER A 252 -23.00 -7.21 -3.61
N GLN A 253 -22.49 -7.20 -2.37
CA GLN A 253 -21.07 -7.08 -2.08
C GLN A 253 -20.29 -8.32 -2.51
N LEU A 254 -20.84 -9.52 -2.25
CA LEU A 254 -20.24 -10.79 -2.68
C LEU A 254 -20.17 -10.88 -4.21
N ASN A 255 -21.26 -10.53 -4.90
CA ASN A 255 -21.30 -10.52 -6.37
C ASN A 255 -20.30 -9.51 -6.96
N ARG A 256 -20.15 -8.33 -6.34
CA ARG A 256 -19.16 -7.32 -6.76
C ARG A 256 -17.75 -7.83 -6.59
N PHE A 257 -17.43 -8.48 -5.46
CA PHE A 257 -16.12 -9.08 -5.22
C PHE A 257 -15.81 -10.19 -6.24
N THR A 258 -16.75 -11.10 -6.46
CA THR A 258 -16.58 -12.19 -7.43
C THR A 258 -16.42 -11.67 -8.87
N SER A 259 -17.12 -10.60 -9.23
CA SER A 259 -16.95 -9.95 -10.54
C SER A 259 -15.57 -9.30 -10.66
N ALA A 260 -15.09 -8.65 -9.60
CA ALA A 260 -13.75 -8.05 -9.58
C ALA A 260 -12.64 -9.09 -9.78
N ILE A 261 -12.77 -10.27 -9.18
CA ILE A 261 -11.82 -11.38 -9.37
C ILE A 261 -11.81 -11.83 -10.84
N LYS A 262 -12.99 -12.01 -11.47
CA LYS A 262 -13.11 -12.40 -12.89
C LYS A 262 -12.50 -11.37 -13.83
N ASP A 263 -12.70 -10.10 -13.55
CA ASP A 263 -12.13 -9.00 -14.33
C ASP A 263 -10.60 -8.94 -14.17
N PHE A 264 -10.07 -9.28 -12.99
CA PHE A 264 -8.63 -9.41 -12.78
C PHE A 264 -8.05 -10.61 -13.54
N GLU A 265 -8.71 -11.76 -13.51
CA GLU A 265 -8.33 -12.94 -14.30
C GLU A 265 -8.28 -12.62 -15.81
N LYS A 266 -9.29 -11.91 -16.32
CA LYS A 266 -9.33 -11.44 -17.70
C LYS A 266 -8.18 -10.47 -18.00
N THR A 267 -7.86 -9.57 -17.07
CA THR A 267 -6.73 -8.64 -17.20
C THR A 267 -5.39 -9.38 -17.30
N VAL A 268 -5.16 -10.37 -16.43
CA VAL A 268 -3.96 -11.22 -16.49
C VAL A 268 -3.86 -11.94 -17.84
N SER A 269 -4.95 -12.52 -18.33
CA SER A 269 -5.01 -13.19 -19.64
C SER A 269 -4.70 -12.22 -20.79
N THR A 270 -5.24 -11.00 -20.72
CA THR A 270 -4.98 -9.94 -21.71
C THR A 270 -3.51 -9.53 -21.71
N ILE A 271 -2.89 -9.36 -20.54
CA ILE A 271 -1.45 -9.05 -20.42
C ILE A 271 -0.61 -10.15 -21.07
N LEU A 272 -0.91 -11.41 -20.78
CA LEU A 272 -0.16 -12.55 -21.32
C LEU A 272 -0.29 -12.66 -22.84
N SER A 273 -1.47 -12.39 -23.40
CA SER A 273 -1.69 -12.41 -24.85
C SER A 273 -0.97 -11.29 -25.61
N HIS A 274 -0.57 -10.22 -24.92
CA HIS A 274 0.13 -9.07 -25.49
C HIS A 274 1.58 -8.94 -24.97
N ALA A 275 2.15 -9.98 -24.37
CA ALA A 275 3.45 -9.95 -23.71
C ALA A 275 4.60 -9.40 -24.57
N ASP A 276 4.55 -9.64 -25.89
CA ASP A 276 5.55 -9.17 -26.85
C ASP A 276 5.42 -7.67 -27.18
N ASN A 277 4.27 -7.05 -26.93
CA ASN A 277 4.03 -5.62 -27.19
C ASN A 277 4.43 -4.76 -25.98
N LYS A 278 5.72 -4.52 -25.81
CA LYS A 278 6.27 -3.79 -24.67
C LYS A 278 5.68 -2.38 -24.46
N LEU A 279 5.30 -1.70 -25.56
CA LEU A 279 4.70 -0.35 -25.48
C LEU A 279 3.28 -0.44 -24.90
N LEU A 280 2.49 -1.39 -25.36
CA LEU A 280 1.14 -1.62 -24.84
C LEU A 280 1.20 -2.03 -23.37
N ILE A 281 2.05 -3.01 -23.02
CA ILE A 281 2.26 -3.45 -21.65
C ILE A 281 2.64 -2.27 -20.73
N GLY A 282 3.52 -1.37 -21.19
CA GLY A 282 3.88 -0.16 -20.43
C GLY A 282 2.70 0.79 -20.18
N LYS A 283 1.74 0.88 -21.11
CA LYS A 283 0.53 1.69 -20.94
C LYS A 283 -0.46 1.09 -19.95
N LEU A 284 -0.53 -0.24 -19.88
CA LEU A 284 -1.49 -0.96 -19.01
C LEU A 284 -0.98 -1.15 -17.58
N ALA A 285 0.32 -1.06 -17.37
CA ALA A 285 0.96 -1.51 -16.14
C ALA A 285 0.42 -0.80 -14.88
N PHE A 286 0.26 0.52 -14.92
CA PHE A 286 -0.20 1.28 -13.75
C PHE A 286 -1.65 0.98 -13.37
N ASP A 287 -2.54 0.91 -14.37
CA ASP A 287 -3.94 0.54 -14.14
C ASP A 287 -4.06 -0.90 -13.61
N THR A 288 -3.24 -1.81 -14.11
CA THR A 288 -3.15 -3.18 -13.60
C THR A 288 -2.71 -3.20 -12.14
N LEU A 289 -1.71 -2.41 -11.76
CA LEU A 289 -1.24 -2.29 -10.38
C LEU A 289 -2.35 -1.80 -9.44
N MET A 290 -3.04 -0.72 -9.84
CA MET A 290 -4.12 -0.13 -9.03
C MET A 290 -5.31 -1.07 -8.90
N MET A 291 -5.69 -1.74 -9.98
CA MET A 291 -6.73 -2.76 -9.99
C MET A 291 -6.37 -3.94 -9.06
N ALA A 292 -5.20 -4.52 -9.25
CA ALA A 292 -4.72 -5.64 -8.42
C ALA A 292 -4.68 -5.26 -6.93
N GLY A 293 -4.20 -4.05 -6.60
CA GLY A 293 -4.16 -3.54 -5.24
C GLY A 293 -5.54 -3.39 -4.61
N THR A 294 -6.49 -2.80 -5.33
CA THR A 294 -7.86 -2.62 -4.85
C THR A 294 -8.56 -3.96 -4.60
N ILE A 295 -8.42 -4.93 -5.51
CA ILE A 295 -9.05 -6.25 -5.40
C ILE A 295 -8.42 -7.08 -4.28
N THR A 296 -7.08 -7.11 -4.21
CA THR A 296 -6.38 -7.85 -3.15
C THR A 296 -6.65 -7.24 -1.77
N ALA A 297 -6.69 -5.90 -1.67
CA ALA A 297 -7.04 -5.21 -0.43
C ALA A 297 -8.48 -5.53 0.01
N SER A 298 -9.45 -5.63 -0.93
CA SER A 298 -10.82 -6.03 -0.59
C SER A 298 -10.89 -7.46 -0.05
N TRP A 299 -10.12 -8.38 -0.62
CA TRP A 299 -9.99 -9.74 -0.07
C TRP A 299 -9.46 -9.74 1.36
N GLN A 300 -8.40 -8.97 1.64
CA GLN A 300 -7.85 -8.87 2.98
C GLN A 300 -8.83 -8.24 3.99
N MET A 301 -9.65 -7.30 3.54
CA MET A 301 -10.72 -6.73 4.36
C MET A 301 -11.80 -7.76 4.69
N LEU A 302 -12.21 -8.57 3.72
CA LEU A 302 -13.18 -9.64 3.92
C LEU A 302 -12.64 -10.75 4.83
N LEU A 303 -11.38 -11.18 4.66
CA LEU A 303 -10.70 -12.10 5.58
C LEU A 303 -10.67 -11.56 7.01
N SER A 304 -10.39 -10.25 7.17
CA SER A 304 -10.39 -9.62 8.49
C SER A 304 -11.77 -9.65 9.15
N LEU A 305 -12.84 -9.48 8.38
CA LEU A 305 -14.22 -9.54 8.87
C LEU A 305 -14.62 -10.97 9.24
N GLU A 306 -14.27 -11.96 8.41
CA GLU A 306 -14.50 -13.38 8.68
C GLU A 306 -13.83 -13.81 10.01
N LYS A 307 -12.56 -13.42 10.21
CA LYS A 307 -11.85 -13.69 11.48
C LYS A 307 -12.48 -12.96 12.66
N ALA A 308 -12.94 -11.72 12.48
CA ALA A 308 -13.65 -10.98 13.53
C ALA A 308 -14.99 -11.64 13.88
N SER A 309 -15.74 -12.17 12.90
CA SER A 309 -16.97 -12.93 13.12
C SER A 309 -16.70 -14.21 13.92
N SER A 310 -15.71 -14.99 13.52
CA SER A 310 -15.29 -16.19 14.23
C SER A 310 -14.87 -15.88 15.68
N ALA A 311 -14.13 -14.78 15.89
CA ALA A 311 -13.70 -14.33 17.21
C ALA A 311 -14.86 -13.84 18.09
N LEU A 312 -15.88 -13.21 17.50
CA LEU A 312 -17.12 -12.84 18.20
C LEU A 312 -17.88 -14.10 18.66
N ASN A 313 -18.06 -15.08 17.79
CA ASN A 313 -18.81 -16.31 18.07
C ASN A 313 -18.18 -17.14 19.20
N ASN A 314 -16.86 -17.06 19.40
CA ASN A 314 -16.16 -17.72 20.51
C ASN A 314 -15.90 -16.81 21.73
N ASN A 315 -16.55 -15.65 21.80
CA ASN A 315 -16.44 -14.64 22.86
C ASN A 315 -15.03 -14.08 23.11
N SER A 316 -14.16 -14.11 22.12
CA SER A 316 -12.81 -13.52 22.21
C SER A 316 -12.74 -12.08 21.68
N LEU A 317 -13.86 -11.56 21.18
CA LEU A 317 -13.99 -10.20 20.64
C LEU A 317 -15.31 -9.55 21.09
N SER A 318 -15.31 -8.22 21.32
CA SER A 318 -16.54 -7.49 21.63
C SER A 318 -17.42 -7.27 20.40
N SER A 319 -18.74 -7.23 20.62
CA SER A 319 -19.70 -6.89 19.56
C SER A 319 -19.50 -5.49 19.01
N GLU A 320 -19.05 -4.54 19.83
CA GLU A 320 -18.75 -3.17 19.41
C GLU A 320 -17.62 -3.16 18.35
N PHE A 321 -16.52 -3.85 18.62
CA PHE A 321 -15.42 -3.96 17.65
C PHE A 321 -15.87 -4.66 16.36
N PHE A 322 -16.65 -5.73 16.46
CA PHE A 322 -17.18 -6.42 15.28
C PHE A 322 -18.05 -5.51 14.42
N ASN A 323 -18.97 -4.76 15.04
CA ASN A 323 -19.84 -3.83 14.34
C ASN A 323 -19.03 -2.74 13.61
N GLU A 324 -18.06 -2.14 14.30
CA GLU A 324 -17.16 -1.15 13.72
C GLU A 324 -16.35 -1.70 12.54
N LYS A 325 -15.86 -2.94 12.67
CA LYS A 325 -15.15 -3.64 11.58
C LYS A 325 -16.09 -3.91 10.40
N SER A 326 -17.29 -4.40 10.66
CA SER A 326 -18.30 -4.69 9.65
C SER A 326 -18.69 -3.43 8.85
N GLU A 327 -18.95 -2.31 9.53
CA GLU A 327 -19.23 -1.02 8.89
C GLU A 327 -18.06 -0.57 7.99
N THR A 328 -16.82 -0.70 8.49
CA THR A 328 -15.62 -0.30 7.75
C THR A 328 -15.40 -1.16 6.50
N VAL A 329 -15.61 -2.48 6.62
CA VAL A 329 -15.50 -3.41 5.49
C VAL A 329 -16.62 -3.16 4.49
N SER A 330 -17.87 -3.01 4.96
CA SER A 330 -19.02 -2.70 4.10
C SER A 330 -18.78 -1.41 3.30
N HIS A 331 -18.28 -0.36 3.96
CA HIS A 331 -17.91 0.89 3.29
C HIS A 331 -16.84 0.67 2.21
N PHE A 332 -15.81 -0.13 2.49
CA PHE A 332 -14.79 -0.45 1.49
C PHE A 332 -15.39 -1.16 0.28
N MET A 333 -16.23 -2.15 0.52
CA MET A 333 -16.88 -2.95 -0.54
C MET A 333 -17.83 -2.11 -1.41
N ASP A 334 -18.48 -1.09 -0.83
CA ASP A 334 -19.47 -0.29 -1.53
C ASP A 334 -18.89 0.96 -2.22
N PHE A 335 -17.82 1.55 -1.68
CA PHE A 335 -17.29 2.84 -2.16
C PHE A 335 -15.86 2.78 -2.70
N ILE A 336 -15.04 1.81 -2.26
CA ILE A 336 -13.64 1.72 -2.68
C ILE A 336 -13.43 0.61 -3.71
N LEU A 337 -13.94 -0.60 -3.46
CA LEU A 337 -13.80 -1.71 -4.42
C LEU A 337 -14.28 -1.33 -5.84
N PRO A 338 -15.44 -0.64 -6.04
CA PRO A 338 -15.90 -0.30 -7.38
C PRO A 338 -14.92 0.53 -8.23
N ARG A 339 -13.93 1.16 -7.61
CA ARG A 339 -12.91 1.95 -8.31
C ARG A 339 -12.06 1.13 -9.27
N TYR A 340 -11.93 -0.18 -9.05
CA TYR A 340 -11.22 -1.08 -9.97
C TYR A 340 -11.82 -1.07 -11.38
N LEU A 341 -13.13 -0.80 -11.51
CA LEU A 341 -13.82 -0.76 -12.80
C LEU A 341 -13.23 0.31 -13.74
N SER A 342 -12.85 1.47 -13.22
CA SER A 342 -12.18 2.49 -14.03
C SER A 342 -10.88 1.99 -14.63
N ASN A 343 -10.06 1.28 -13.84
CA ASN A 343 -8.82 0.70 -14.32
C ASN A 343 -9.08 -0.41 -15.34
N PHE A 344 -10.06 -1.29 -15.07
CA PHE A 344 -10.46 -2.36 -15.98
C PHE A 344 -10.96 -1.85 -17.33
N GLU A 345 -11.82 -0.82 -17.32
CA GLU A 345 -12.31 -0.16 -18.55
C GLU A 345 -11.17 0.48 -19.35
N THR A 346 -10.22 1.14 -18.66
CA THR A 346 -9.03 1.70 -19.32
C THR A 346 -8.21 0.60 -20.00
N ILE A 347 -7.95 -0.52 -19.30
CA ILE A 347 -7.21 -1.66 -19.83
C ILE A 347 -7.94 -2.24 -21.06
N THR A 348 -9.24 -2.43 -20.96
CA THR A 348 -10.06 -2.99 -22.03
C THR A 348 -10.07 -2.07 -23.27
N ALA A 349 -10.28 -0.77 -23.07
CA ALA A 349 -10.31 0.21 -24.16
C ALA A 349 -8.97 0.34 -24.90
N VAL A 350 -7.84 0.21 -24.18
CA VAL A 350 -6.50 0.33 -24.78
C VAL A 350 -6.07 -0.95 -25.50
N THR A 351 -6.70 -2.10 -25.20
CA THR A 351 -6.41 -3.42 -25.82
C THR A 351 -7.40 -3.80 -26.93
N SER A 352 -8.50 -3.05 -27.10
CA SER A 352 -9.46 -3.19 -28.22
C SER A 352 -8.95 -2.49 -29.46
#